data_a0b1109dc3a4a11eb0032ad91b0fde98
#
_entry.id   a0b1109dc3a4a11eb0032ad91b0fde98
#
_cell.length_a   1.000
_cell.length_b   1.000
_cell.length_c   1.000
_cell.angle_alpha   90.00
_cell.angle_beta   90.00
_cell.angle_gamma   90.00
#
_symmetry.space_group_name_H-M   'P 1'
#
loop_
_entity.id
_entity.type
_entity.pdbx_description
1 polymer ?
#
loop_
_entity_poly.entity_id
_entity_poly.type
_entity_poly.pdbx_seq_one_letter_code
_entity_poly.pdbx_strand_id
1 'polypeptide(L)'
;MITKLVILDRDGTINHDSDEYVKSAQEWTPMPGALEAIARLNHAGWHVVVASNQSGLGRGLFDVAALNAMHAKMHKMLSAVGGRVDAVFFCPHSPDENCSCRKPASGLFEQIGERYGMDLKGVPAVGDHLQIGRAHV
;
A
#
# COMPACT_ATOMS: atom_id res chain seq x y z
N MET A 1 -7.70 21.03 -2.16
CA MET A 1 -6.31 20.57 -2.35
C MET A 1 -5.86 19.76 -1.16
N ILE A 2 -5.30 18.59 -1.38
CA ILE A 2 -4.76 17.74 -0.31
C ILE A 2 -3.40 18.26 0.10
N THR A 3 -3.21 18.61 1.37
CA THR A 3 -1.93 19.07 1.91
C THR A 3 -1.28 18.07 2.86
N LYS A 4 -2.07 17.12 3.38
CA LYS A 4 -1.59 16.08 4.30
C LYS A 4 -1.82 14.72 3.67
N LEU A 5 -0.78 14.16 3.08
CA LEU A 5 -0.79 12.86 2.43
C LEU A 5 0.35 12.02 2.99
N VAL A 6 0.07 10.77 3.36
CA VAL A 6 1.08 9.80 3.74
C VAL A 6 0.93 8.56 2.86
N ILE A 7 2.05 8.00 2.43
CA ILE A 7 2.10 6.83 1.58
C ILE A 7 2.65 5.67 2.40
N LEU A 8 1.90 4.58 2.44
CA LEU A 8 2.27 3.38 3.20
C LEU A 8 2.50 2.20 2.27
N ASP A 9 3.50 1.39 2.59
CA ASP A 9 3.58 0.04 2.08
C ASP A 9 2.49 -0.81 2.74
N ARG A 10 2.11 -1.92 2.16
CA ARG A 10 1.10 -2.82 2.72
C ARG A 10 1.74 -3.93 3.53
N ASP A 11 2.38 -4.88 2.86
CA ASP A 11 2.94 -6.07 3.51
C ASP A 11 4.13 -5.69 4.40
N GLY A 12 4.08 -6.10 5.65
CA GLY A 12 5.09 -5.76 6.66
C GLY A 12 4.88 -4.40 7.34
N THR A 13 3.92 -3.60 6.89
CA THR A 13 3.60 -2.28 7.45
C THR A 13 2.18 -2.25 8.01
N ILE A 14 1.18 -2.53 7.16
CA ILE A 14 -0.23 -2.58 7.58
C ILE A 14 -0.59 -3.99 8.03
N ASN A 15 -0.13 -5.01 7.32
CA ASN A 15 -0.39 -6.40 7.62
C ASN A 15 0.90 -7.19 7.75
N HIS A 16 0.81 -8.34 8.43
CA HIS A 16 1.95 -9.27 8.52
C HIS A 16 2.36 -9.73 7.14
N ASP A 17 3.66 -9.72 6.88
CA ASP A 17 4.23 -10.23 5.64
C ASP A 17 4.44 -11.74 5.72
N SER A 18 4.71 -12.37 4.59
CA SER A 18 5.02 -13.79 4.49
C SER A 18 6.04 -14.02 3.38
N ASP A 19 7.01 -14.92 3.63
CA ASP A 19 7.97 -15.33 2.61
C ASP A 19 7.30 -16.08 1.46
N GLU A 20 6.11 -16.63 1.70
CA GLU A 20 5.31 -17.36 0.71
C GLU A 20 4.21 -16.48 0.11
N TYR A 21 4.27 -15.18 0.30
CA TYR A 21 3.27 -14.18 -0.11
C TYR A 21 1.97 -14.30 0.69
N VAL A 22 1.26 -13.19 0.82
CA VAL A 22 -0.11 -13.13 1.36
C VAL A 22 -1.04 -13.31 0.17
N LYS A 23 -1.73 -14.44 0.09
CA LYS A 23 -2.42 -14.88 -1.13
C LYS A 23 -3.93 -14.81 -1.06
N SER A 24 -4.51 -14.60 0.12
CA SER A 24 -5.95 -14.61 0.30
C SER A 24 -6.38 -13.70 1.45
N ALA A 25 -7.67 -13.39 1.51
CA ALA A 25 -8.23 -12.62 2.64
C ALA A 25 -8.02 -13.36 3.97
N GLN A 26 -8.07 -14.68 3.98
CA GLN A 26 -7.84 -15.48 5.19
C GLN A 26 -6.41 -15.33 5.70
N GLU A 27 -5.44 -15.18 4.79
CA GLU A 27 -4.03 -15.00 5.15
C GLU A 27 -3.70 -13.56 5.53
N TRP A 28 -4.56 -12.61 5.18
CA TRP A 28 -4.32 -11.20 5.45
C TRP A 28 -4.67 -10.87 6.91
N THR A 29 -3.65 -10.53 7.69
CA THR A 29 -3.78 -10.25 9.12
C THR A 29 -3.10 -8.92 9.43
N PRO A 30 -3.81 -7.95 10.05
CA PRO A 30 -3.22 -6.64 10.33
C PRO A 30 -2.11 -6.73 11.38
N MET A 31 -1.10 -5.86 11.23
CA MET A 31 -0.07 -5.67 12.24
C MET A 31 -0.69 -5.05 13.49
N PRO A 32 -0.22 -5.43 14.72
CA PRO A 32 -0.72 -4.80 15.94
C PRO A 32 -0.60 -3.27 15.89
N GLY A 33 -1.70 -2.59 16.15
CA GLY A 33 -1.75 -1.13 16.18
C GLY A 33 -1.76 -0.41 14.84
N ALA A 34 -1.61 -1.13 13.71
CA ALA A 34 -1.53 -0.50 12.40
C ALA A 34 -2.84 0.18 11.98
N LEU A 35 -3.96 -0.51 12.16
CA LEU A 35 -5.27 0.04 11.78
C LEU A 35 -5.64 1.25 12.62
N GLU A 36 -5.37 1.19 13.92
CA GLU A 36 -5.59 2.29 14.86
C GLU A 36 -4.69 3.49 14.52
N ALA A 37 -3.45 3.25 14.13
CA ALA A 37 -2.53 4.30 13.71
C ALA A 37 -3.04 5.03 12.45
N ILE A 38 -3.57 4.28 11.47
CA ILE A 38 -4.19 4.86 10.28
C ILE A 38 -5.39 5.71 10.67
N ALA A 39 -6.25 5.22 11.56
CA ALA A 39 -7.41 5.97 12.03
C ALA A 39 -6.98 7.28 12.70
N ARG A 40 -5.92 7.27 13.51
CA ARG A 40 -5.38 8.47 14.15
C ARG A 40 -4.86 9.47 13.12
N LEU A 41 -4.19 9.01 12.09
CA LEU A 41 -3.74 9.87 10.99
C LEU A 41 -4.92 10.52 10.29
N ASN A 42 -5.96 9.74 9.98
CA ASN A 42 -7.17 10.26 9.34
C ASN A 42 -7.83 11.34 10.21
N HIS A 43 -7.96 11.11 11.50
CA HIS A 43 -8.56 12.06 12.43
C HIS A 43 -7.74 13.35 12.55
N ALA A 44 -6.44 13.28 12.32
CA ALA A 44 -5.55 14.44 12.28
C ALA A 44 -5.54 15.14 10.92
N GLY A 45 -6.37 14.69 9.98
CA GLY A 45 -6.51 15.32 8.66
C GLY A 45 -5.63 14.73 7.57
N TRP A 46 -4.95 13.60 7.83
CA TRP A 46 -4.11 12.94 6.85
C TRP A 46 -4.91 12.04 5.93
N HIS A 47 -4.61 12.13 4.64
CA HIS A 47 -5.04 11.16 3.65
C HIS A 47 -4.00 10.05 3.59
N VAL A 48 -4.45 8.81 3.57
CA VAL A 48 -3.57 7.63 3.55
C VAL A 48 -3.76 6.89 2.24
N VAL A 49 -2.67 6.67 1.52
CA VAL A 49 -2.67 5.85 0.31
C VAL A 49 -1.64 4.73 0.45
N VAL A 50 -1.87 3.64 -0.24
CA VAL A 50 -0.99 2.46 -0.23
C VAL A 50 -0.25 2.35 -1.56
N ALA A 51 1.06 2.11 -1.49
CA ALA A 51 1.89 1.79 -2.65
C ALA A 51 2.56 0.44 -2.38
N SER A 52 2.15 -0.60 -3.08
CA SER A 52 2.52 -1.98 -2.77
C SER A 52 3.05 -2.75 -3.97
N ASN A 53 4.15 -3.50 -3.78
CA ASN A 53 4.58 -4.51 -4.73
C ASN A 53 3.78 -5.79 -4.46
N GLN A 54 3.12 -6.33 -5.49
CA GLN A 54 2.31 -7.55 -5.40
C GLN A 54 2.76 -8.55 -6.47
N SER A 55 4.01 -8.97 -6.40
CA SER A 55 4.61 -9.87 -7.39
C SER A 55 3.99 -11.26 -7.40
N GLY A 56 3.34 -11.68 -6.30
CA GLY A 56 2.59 -12.93 -6.28
C GLY A 56 1.48 -12.98 -7.34
N LEU A 57 0.89 -11.84 -7.65
CA LEU A 57 -0.10 -11.72 -8.72
C LEU A 57 0.54 -12.02 -10.09
N GLY A 58 1.68 -11.41 -10.39
CA GLY A 58 2.41 -11.66 -11.62
C GLY A 58 2.97 -13.07 -11.73
N ARG A 59 3.23 -13.72 -10.59
CA ARG A 59 3.71 -15.11 -10.54
C ARG A 59 2.57 -16.13 -10.60
N GLY A 60 1.30 -15.68 -10.63
CA GLY A 60 0.15 -16.56 -10.69
C GLY A 60 -0.20 -17.24 -9.38
N LEU A 61 0.32 -16.76 -8.24
CA LEU A 61 0.06 -17.35 -6.92
C LEU A 61 -1.32 -16.99 -6.39
N PHE A 62 -1.87 -15.88 -6.86
CA PHE A 62 -3.25 -15.46 -6.59
C PHE A 62 -3.72 -14.57 -7.75
N ASP A 63 -5.02 -14.35 -7.84
CA ASP A 63 -5.62 -13.54 -8.90
C ASP A 63 -6.08 -12.17 -8.38
N VAL A 64 -6.57 -11.32 -9.29
CA VAL A 64 -7.08 -9.99 -8.95
C VAL A 64 -8.27 -10.08 -7.99
N ALA A 65 -9.12 -11.10 -8.13
CA ALA A 65 -10.24 -11.31 -7.23
C ALA A 65 -9.77 -11.54 -5.78
N ALA A 66 -8.71 -12.32 -5.60
CA ALA A 66 -8.11 -12.56 -4.27
C ALA A 66 -7.51 -11.26 -3.71
N LEU A 67 -6.82 -10.48 -4.54
CA LEU A 67 -6.26 -9.19 -4.12
C LEU A 67 -7.38 -8.23 -3.69
N ASN A 68 -8.46 -8.15 -4.47
CA ASN A 68 -9.62 -7.32 -4.13
C ASN A 68 -10.27 -7.77 -2.83
N ALA A 69 -10.35 -9.08 -2.57
CA ALA A 69 -10.89 -9.62 -1.32
C ALA A 69 -10.02 -9.24 -0.12
N MET A 70 -8.69 -9.25 -0.27
CA MET A 70 -7.76 -8.78 0.77
C MET A 70 -8.00 -7.32 1.10
N HIS A 71 -8.12 -6.48 0.07
CA HIS A 71 -8.33 -5.04 0.25
C HIS A 71 -9.72 -4.75 0.81
N ALA A 72 -10.76 -5.51 0.43
CA ALA A 72 -12.09 -5.38 1.02
C ALA A 72 -12.05 -5.68 2.52
N LYS A 73 -11.32 -6.73 2.92
CA LYS A 73 -11.12 -7.04 4.34
C LYS A 73 -10.41 -5.91 5.07
N MET A 74 -9.35 -5.37 4.48
CA MET A 74 -8.62 -4.23 5.03
C MET A 74 -9.55 -3.03 5.26
N HIS A 75 -10.33 -2.65 4.25
CA HIS A 75 -11.26 -1.52 4.35
C HIS A 75 -12.31 -1.75 5.42
N LYS A 76 -12.85 -2.96 5.51
CA LYS A 76 -13.86 -3.31 6.52
C LYS A 76 -13.29 -3.20 7.93
N MET A 77 -12.10 -3.73 8.15
CA MET A 77 -11.46 -3.68 9.47
C MET A 77 -11.06 -2.26 9.86
N LEU A 78 -10.58 -1.45 8.89
CA LEU A 78 -10.28 -0.04 9.10
C LEU A 78 -11.56 0.72 9.49
N SER A 79 -12.64 0.50 8.77
CA SER A 79 -13.93 1.16 9.05
C SER A 79 -14.41 0.87 10.46
N ALA A 80 -14.18 -0.33 10.97
CA ALA A 80 -14.57 -0.72 12.32
C ALA A 80 -13.83 0.09 13.42
N VAL A 81 -12.64 0.63 13.12
CA VAL A 81 -11.88 1.47 14.06
C VAL A 81 -11.90 2.96 13.67
N GLY A 82 -12.76 3.33 12.71
CA GLY A 82 -12.91 4.72 12.28
C GLY A 82 -11.82 5.21 11.34
N GLY A 83 -11.12 4.30 10.67
CA GLY A 83 -10.05 4.64 9.73
C GLY A 83 -10.43 4.35 8.29
N ARG A 84 -9.59 4.84 7.37
CA ARG A 84 -9.75 4.57 5.94
C ARG A 84 -8.42 4.72 5.21
N VAL A 85 -8.30 3.99 4.11
CA VAL A 85 -7.28 4.17 3.09
C VAL A 85 -7.99 4.73 1.85
N ASP A 86 -7.51 5.86 1.33
CA ASP A 86 -8.18 6.54 0.22
C ASP A 86 -8.04 5.79 -1.10
N ALA A 87 -6.88 5.19 -1.33
CA ALA A 87 -6.61 4.45 -2.56
C ALA A 87 -5.46 3.48 -2.36
N VAL A 88 -5.46 2.41 -3.15
CA VAL A 88 -4.36 1.43 -3.19
C VAL A 88 -3.77 1.42 -4.58
N PHE A 89 -2.47 1.68 -4.67
CA PHE A 89 -1.70 1.58 -5.91
C PHE A 89 -0.80 0.36 -5.76
N PHE A 90 -0.80 -0.52 -6.75
CA PHE A 90 0.01 -1.74 -6.66
C PHE A 90 0.68 -2.05 -8.00
N CYS A 91 1.84 -2.71 -7.90
CA CYS A 91 2.54 -3.25 -9.05
C CYS A 91 2.36 -4.77 -9.06
N PRO A 92 1.70 -5.33 -10.08
CA PRO A 92 1.45 -6.78 -10.12
C PRO A 92 2.62 -7.57 -10.68
N HIS A 93 3.63 -6.91 -11.20
CA HIS A 93 4.70 -7.56 -11.96
C HIS A 93 5.71 -8.25 -11.04
N SER A 94 6.26 -9.37 -11.52
CA SER A 94 7.39 -10.02 -10.85
C SER A 94 8.68 -9.21 -11.09
N PRO A 95 9.74 -9.42 -10.25
CA PRO A 95 11.00 -8.67 -10.42
C PRO A 95 11.63 -8.84 -11.81
N ASP A 96 11.40 -9.96 -12.48
CA ASP A 96 11.99 -10.29 -13.79
C ASP A 96 11.36 -9.52 -14.94
N GLU A 97 10.21 -8.88 -14.73
CA GLU A 97 9.46 -8.23 -15.81
C GLU A 97 9.95 -6.82 -16.14
N ASN A 98 10.92 -6.30 -15.40
CA ASN A 98 11.55 -5.00 -15.69
C ASN A 98 10.55 -3.84 -15.86
N CYS A 99 9.50 -3.81 -15.05
CA CYS A 99 8.47 -2.77 -15.12
C CYS A 99 8.95 -1.47 -14.46
N SER A 100 8.25 -0.37 -14.75
CA SER A 100 8.51 0.93 -14.14
C SER A 100 7.77 1.16 -12.83
N CYS A 101 6.79 0.32 -12.48
CA CYS A 101 5.95 0.53 -11.28
C CYS A 101 6.48 -0.15 -10.04
N ARG A 102 7.24 -1.25 -10.16
CA ARG A 102 7.72 -1.99 -9.00
C ARG A 102 8.74 -1.17 -8.22
N LYS A 103 8.51 -0.99 -6.91
CA LYS A 103 9.51 -0.39 -6.03
C LYS A 103 10.79 -1.23 -6.05
N PRO A 104 11.99 -0.67 -6.15
CA PRO A 104 12.33 0.75 -5.95
C PRO A 104 12.16 1.67 -7.16
N ALA A 105 11.58 1.22 -8.28
CA ALA A 105 11.22 2.13 -9.35
C ALA A 105 10.10 3.08 -8.90
N SER A 106 10.00 4.24 -9.51
CA SER A 106 9.15 5.34 -9.05
C SER A 106 7.72 5.32 -9.60
N GLY A 107 7.36 4.33 -10.43
CA GLY A 107 6.08 4.33 -11.16
C GLY A 107 4.84 4.45 -10.30
N LEU A 108 4.79 3.76 -9.14
CA LEU A 108 3.65 3.87 -8.23
C LEU A 108 3.52 5.27 -7.65
N PHE A 109 4.64 5.88 -7.27
CA PHE A 109 4.65 7.25 -6.74
C PHE A 109 4.26 8.26 -7.82
N GLU A 110 4.69 8.06 -9.06
CA GLU A 110 4.26 8.88 -10.19
C GLU A 110 2.75 8.82 -10.39
N GLN A 111 2.15 7.63 -10.30
CA GLN A 111 0.71 7.43 -10.38
C GLN A 111 -0.02 8.16 -9.24
N ILE A 112 0.50 8.11 -8.03
CA ILE A 112 -0.08 8.81 -6.87
C ILE A 112 -0.03 10.31 -7.09
N GLY A 113 1.12 10.85 -7.51
CA GLY A 113 1.26 12.27 -7.80
C GLY A 113 0.30 12.76 -8.86
N GLU A 114 0.14 11.98 -9.93
CA GLU A 114 -0.80 12.26 -11.01
C GLU A 114 -2.25 12.24 -10.52
N ARG A 115 -2.62 11.21 -9.75
CA ARG A 115 -3.97 11.04 -9.24
C ARG A 115 -4.39 12.21 -8.35
N TYR A 116 -3.50 12.70 -7.51
CA TYR A 116 -3.79 13.78 -6.55
C TYR A 116 -3.35 15.15 -7.05
N GLY A 117 -2.76 15.23 -8.23
CA GLY A 117 -2.35 16.50 -8.84
C GLY A 117 -1.32 17.24 -8.01
N MET A 118 -0.36 16.54 -7.39
CA MET A 118 0.61 17.15 -6.50
C MET A 118 2.03 16.60 -6.70
N ASP A 119 3.02 17.43 -6.36
CA ASP A 119 4.40 17.00 -6.24
C ASP A 119 4.55 16.26 -4.90
N LEU A 120 5.11 15.05 -4.96
CA LEU A 120 5.28 14.22 -3.75
C LEU A 120 6.53 14.55 -2.94
N LYS A 121 7.29 15.55 -3.35
CA LYS A 121 8.47 16.00 -2.58
C LYS A 121 8.05 16.38 -1.17
N GLY A 122 8.70 15.77 -0.17
CA GLY A 122 8.37 16.02 1.23
C GLY A 122 7.17 15.25 1.78
N VAL A 123 6.46 14.48 0.93
CA VAL A 123 5.36 13.62 1.39
C VAL A 123 5.93 12.41 2.14
N PRO A 124 5.49 12.15 3.39
CA PRO A 124 5.99 11.00 4.14
C PRO A 124 5.63 9.67 3.48
N ALA A 125 6.57 8.74 3.50
CA ALA A 125 6.37 7.38 3.02
C ALA A 125 6.93 6.41 4.06
N VAL A 126 6.16 5.38 4.42
CA VAL A 126 6.51 4.41 5.46
C VAL A 126 6.45 2.99 4.90
N GLY A 127 7.49 2.23 5.14
CA GLY A 127 7.57 0.83 4.74
C GLY A 127 8.62 0.10 5.59
N ASP A 128 8.65 -1.23 5.48
CA ASP A 128 9.60 -2.08 6.21
C ASP A 128 10.89 -2.34 5.44
N HIS A 129 11.00 -1.87 4.20
CA HIS A 129 12.18 -2.02 3.34
C HIS A 129 12.63 -0.68 2.77
N LEU A 130 13.92 -0.58 2.43
CA LEU A 130 14.50 0.60 1.80
C LEU A 130 13.87 0.92 0.43
N GLN A 131 13.23 -0.05 -0.21
CA GLN A 131 12.62 0.10 -1.52
C GLN A 131 11.61 1.25 -1.59
N ILE A 132 10.81 1.45 -0.53
CA ILE A 132 9.83 2.53 -0.53
C ILE A 132 10.51 3.91 -0.52
N GLY A 133 11.57 4.06 0.27
CA GLY A 133 12.34 5.30 0.30
C GLY A 133 13.03 5.61 -1.03
N ARG A 134 13.57 4.58 -1.67
CA ARG A 134 14.22 4.71 -2.99
C ARG A 134 13.21 5.07 -4.08
N ALA A 135 12.01 4.50 -4.02
CA ALA A 135 10.96 4.79 -4.99
C ALA A 135 10.44 6.23 -4.86
N HIS A 136 10.51 6.79 -3.66
CA HIS A 136 10.03 8.14 -3.37
C HIS A 136 10.99 9.24 -3.87
N VAL A 137 12.26 8.97 -3.94
CA VAL A 137 13.30 9.97 -4.29
C VAL A 137 13.29 10.36 -5.78
#